data_7d8a01e5274ac95d35bbcb082c91d389
#
_entry.id   7d8a01e5274ac95d35bbcb082c91d389
#
_cell.length_a   1.000
_cell.length_b   1.000
_cell.length_c   1.000
_cell.angle_alpha   90.00
_cell.angle_beta   90.00
_cell.angle_gamma   90.00
#
_symmetry.space_group_name_H-M   'P 1'
#
loop_
_entity.id
_entity.type
_entity.pdbx_description
1 polymer ?
#
loop_
_entity_poly.entity_id
_entity_poly.type
_entity_poly.pdbx_seq_one_letter_code
_entity_poly.pdbx_strand_id
1 'polypeptide(L)'
;MKDVLGATPVPYMKNGKFGYKDKVGNVVVECKYDAAYKFSEGLACVRLNGKWGFIDKLGREVIKCKYDTANDFSGGLARVVFNGKHGVVDKFGNCTLDK
;
A
#
# COMPACT_ATOMS: atom_id res chain seq x y z
N MET A 1 -17.23 18.62 7.72
CA MET A 1 -17.56 17.79 7.58
C MET A 1 -17.26 17.11 6.50
N LYS A 2 -17.13 17.48 5.58
CA LYS A 2 -16.85 16.84 4.49
C LYS A 2 -15.66 16.03 4.53
N ASP A 3 -14.73 16.34 5.35
CA ASP A 3 -13.55 15.59 5.36
C ASP A 3 -13.64 14.22 5.89
N VAL A 4 -14.68 13.90 6.58
CA VAL A 4 -14.80 12.57 7.14
C VAL A 4 -14.81 11.52 6.05
N LEU A 5 -15.55 11.76 4.98
CA LEU A 5 -15.65 10.77 3.94
C LEU A 5 -14.41 10.70 3.08
N GLY A 6 -13.69 11.80 2.95
CA GLY A 6 -12.51 11.79 2.12
C GLY A 6 -11.24 11.59 2.89
N ALA A 7 -11.34 11.44 4.20
CA ALA A 7 -10.14 11.35 5.01
C ALA A 7 -9.33 10.12 4.66
N THR A 8 -8.04 10.31 4.56
CA THR A 8 -7.14 9.23 4.26
C THR A 8 -6.70 8.58 5.55
N PRO A 9 -6.81 7.25 5.67
CA PRO A 9 -6.34 6.57 6.86
C PRO A 9 -4.82 6.72 6.99
N VAL A 10 -4.34 6.59 8.22
CA VAL A 10 -2.91 6.71 8.48
C VAL A 10 -2.39 5.40 9.06
N PRO A 11 -1.12 5.08 8.83
CA PRO A 11 -0.54 3.85 9.38
C PRO A 11 -0.43 3.95 10.90
N TYR A 12 -0.63 2.82 11.56
CA TYR A 12 -0.35 2.72 12.97
C TYR A 12 0.13 1.31 13.28
N MET A 13 0.78 1.13 14.42
CA MET A 13 1.36 -0.15 14.77
C MET A 13 0.74 -0.68 16.04
N LYS A 14 0.52 -1.99 16.07
CA LYS A 14 0.04 -2.67 17.26
C LYS A 14 0.67 -4.05 17.28
N ASN A 15 1.30 -4.39 18.40
CA ASN A 15 1.93 -5.71 18.57
C ASN A 15 2.93 -6.03 17.47
N GLY A 16 3.67 -5.03 17.02
CA GLY A 16 4.73 -5.24 16.02
C GLY A 16 4.26 -5.32 14.59
N LYS A 17 2.96 -5.12 14.35
CA LYS A 17 2.43 -5.15 12.98
C LYS A 17 1.74 -3.84 12.67
N PHE A 18 1.67 -3.51 11.38
CA PHE A 18 1.10 -2.26 10.91
C PHE A 18 -0.29 -2.46 10.31
N GLY A 19 -1.14 -1.50 10.56
CA GLY A 19 -2.44 -1.39 9.94
C GLY A 19 -2.74 0.07 9.73
N TYR A 20 -4.00 0.43 9.56
CA TYR A 20 -4.40 1.80 9.30
C TYR A 20 -5.64 2.15 10.09
N LYS A 21 -5.70 3.40 10.54
CA LYS A 21 -6.88 3.87 11.24
C LYS A 21 -7.23 5.27 10.74
N ASP A 22 -8.49 5.65 10.93
CA ASP A 22 -8.94 6.95 10.50
C ASP A 22 -8.64 8.00 11.58
N LYS A 23 -9.07 9.22 11.34
CA LYS A 23 -8.74 10.33 12.22
C LYS A 23 -9.40 10.24 13.58
N VAL A 24 -10.51 9.53 13.69
CA VAL A 24 -11.17 9.42 14.98
C VAL A 24 -10.79 8.15 15.72
N GLY A 25 -9.84 7.39 15.15
CA GLY A 25 -9.30 6.22 15.84
C GLY A 25 -9.93 4.91 15.48
N ASN A 26 -10.82 4.88 14.48
CA ASN A 26 -11.40 3.62 14.05
C ASN A 26 -10.42 2.86 13.19
N VAL A 27 -10.29 1.56 13.44
CA VAL A 27 -9.40 0.73 12.65
C VAL A 27 -10.05 0.46 11.30
N VAL A 28 -9.35 0.85 10.23
CA VAL A 28 -9.80 0.62 8.87
C VAL A 28 -9.17 -0.65 8.34
N VAL A 29 -7.89 -0.88 8.65
CA VAL A 29 -7.15 -2.05 8.22
C VAL A 29 -6.46 -2.63 9.43
N GLU A 30 -6.70 -3.90 9.71
CA GLU A 30 -6.12 -4.54 10.87
C GLU A 30 -4.61 -4.61 10.77
N CYS A 31 -3.95 -4.62 11.92
CA CYS A 31 -2.49 -4.63 11.97
C CYS A 31 -1.98 -6.03 11.67
N LYS A 32 -1.67 -6.26 10.40
CA LYS A 32 -1.13 -7.54 9.97
C LYS A 32 0.08 -7.41 9.06
N TYR A 33 0.43 -6.19 8.68
CA TYR A 33 1.51 -5.98 7.72
C TYR A 33 2.84 -5.77 8.42
N ASP A 34 3.92 -6.23 7.80
CA ASP A 34 5.27 -6.06 8.33
C ASP A 34 5.72 -4.61 8.23
N ALA A 35 5.23 -3.90 7.24
CA ALA A 35 5.50 -2.49 7.05
C ALA A 35 4.33 -1.88 6.31
N ALA A 36 4.13 -0.58 6.50
CA ALA A 36 3.02 0.13 5.86
C ALA A 36 3.40 1.59 5.73
N TYR A 37 3.19 2.15 4.55
CA TYR A 37 3.49 3.54 4.28
C TYR A 37 2.21 4.34 4.13
N LYS A 38 2.35 5.65 4.03
CA LYS A 38 1.21 6.53 3.87
C LYS A 38 0.56 6.28 2.51
N PHE A 39 -0.72 6.57 2.44
CA PHE A 39 -1.42 6.50 1.16
C PHE A 39 -0.88 7.57 0.21
N SER A 40 -0.72 7.19 -1.03
CA SER A 40 -0.33 8.09 -2.10
C SER A 40 -1.17 7.74 -3.32
N GLU A 41 -1.89 8.72 -3.85
CA GLU A 41 -2.78 8.53 -5.01
C GLU A 41 -3.80 7.42 -4.77
N GLY A 42 -4.29 7.32 -3.52
CA GLY A 42 -5.35 6.37 -3.17
C GLY A 42 -4.88 4.97 -2.87
N LEU A 43 -3.59 4.69 -2.95
CA LEU A 43 -3.04 3.38 -2.66
C LEU A 43 -1.91 3.51 -1.66
N ALA A 44 -1.77 2.51 -0.81
CA ALA A 44 -0.71 2.48 0.19
C ALA A 44 0.16 1.25 -0.03
N CYS A 45 1.46 1.45 0.00
CA CYS A 45 2.42 0.37 -0.14
C CYS A 45 2.54 -0.36 1.19
N VAL A 46 2.35 -1.66 1.18
CA VAL A 46 2.42 -2.49 2.37
C VAL A 46 3.30 -3.70 2.11
N ARG A 47 3.84 -4.26 3.18
CA ARG A 47 4.68 -5.44 3.09
C ARG A 47 4.05 -6.55 3.90
N LEU A 48 3.94 -7.71 3.30
CA LEU A 48 3.40 -8.88 3.98
C LEU A 48 4.28 -10.08 3.66
N ASN A 49 4.79 -10.71 4.71
CA ASN A 49 5.67 -11.88 4.56
C ASN A 49 6.87 -11.58 3.66
N GLY A 50 7.42 -10.39 3.82
CA GLY A 50 8.64 -10.03 3.11
C GLY A 50 8.44 -9.49 1.71
N LYS A 51 7.20 -9.40 1.24
CA LYS A 51 6.93 -8.93 -0.12
C LYS A 51 6.01 -7.71 -0.08
N TRP A 52 6.15 -6.86 -1.08
CA TRP A 52 5.45 -5.59 -1.13
C TRP A 52 4.29 -5.62 -2.11
N GLY A 53 3.23 -4.94 -1.75
CA GLY A 53 2.06 -4.76 -2.61
C GLY A 53 1.36 -3.48 -2.22
N PHE A 54 0.09 -3.33 -2.64
CA PHE A 54 -0.65 -2.09 -2.40
C PHE A 54 -2.08 -2.39 -2.01
N ILE A 55 -2.60 -1.59 -1.08
CA ILE A 55 -3.99 -1.67 -0.66
C ILE A 55 -4.68 -0.35 -0.95
N ASP A 56 -6.00 -0.39 -1.09
CA ASP A 56 -6.79 0.83 -1.24
C ASP A 56 -7.24 1.32 0.13
N LYS A 57 -8.01 2.39 0.15
CA LYS A 57 -8.42 3.01 1.41
C LYS A 57 -9.41 2.18 2.21
N LEU A 58 -9.97 1.16 1.61
CA LEU A 58 -10.84 0.24 2.32
C LEU A 58 -10.10 -1.00 2.81
N GLY A 59 -8.80 -1.06 2.55
CA GLY A 59 -7.99 -2.19 2.98
C GLY A 59 -7.96 -3.35 2.01
N ARG A 60 -8.51 -3.17 0.81
CA ARG A 60 -8.48 -4.24 -0.18
C ARG A 60 -7.13 -4.29 -0.86
N GLU A 61 -6.60 -5.49 -1.01
CA GLU A 61 -5.32 -5.68 -1.67
C GLU A 61 -5.53 -5.57 -3.17
N VAL A 62 -5.20 -4.41 -3.73
CA VAL A 62 -5.37 -4.14 -5.15
C VAL A 62 -4.23 -4.74 -5.95
N ILE A 63 -3.02 -4.67 -5.39
CA ILE A 63 -1.83 -5.23 -6.03
C ILE A 63 -1.21 -6.17 -5.02
N LYS A 64 -1.14 -7.45 -5.36
CA LYS A 64 -0.69 -8.47 -4.43
C LYS A 64 0.70 -8.22 -3.91
N CYS A 65 0.94 -8.61 -2.67
CA CYS A 65 2.24 -8.49 -2.04
C CYS A 65 3.16 -9.58 -2.60
N LYS A 66 3.76 -9.29 -3.73
CA LYS A 66 4.64 -10.23 -4.40
C LYS A 66 5.94 -9.61 -4.89
N TYR A 67 6.10 -8.31 -4.69
CA TYR A 67 7.27 -7.59 -5.21
C TYR A 67 8.38 -7.57 -4.18
N ASP A 68 9.62 -7.65 -4.65
CA ASP A 68 10.78 -7.60 -3.77
C ASP A 68 10.89 -6.22 -3.12
N THR A 69 10.62 -5.17 -3.87
CA THR A 69 10.49 -3.82 -3.35
C THR A 69 9.44 -3.08 -4.15
N ALA A 70 8.94 -2.00 -3.57
CA ALA A 70 7.96 -1.14 -4.24
C ALA A 70 8.05 0.25 -3.64
N ASN A 71 7.83 1.27 -4.48
CA ASN A 71 7.78 2.65 -4.02
C ASN A 71 6.35 3.13 -4.09
N ASP A 72 6.10 4.32 -3.53
CA ASP A 72 4.77 4.91 -3.56
C ASP A 72 4.35 5.24 -4.97
N PHE A 73 3.04 5.28 -5.19
CA PHE A 73 2.52 5.71 -6.48
C PHE A 73 2.78 7.20 -6.68
N SER A 74 3.18 7.54 -7.88
CA SER A 74 3.40 8.92 -8.28
C SER A 74 3.11 9.00 -9.76
N GLY A 75 2.21 9.93 -10.17
CA GLY A 75 1.87 10.06 -11.57
C GLY A 75 1.20 8.83 -12.16
N GLY A 76 0.48 8.07 -11.35
CA GLY A 76 -0.25 6.89 -11.81
C GLY A 76 0.58 5.61 -11.88
N LEU A 77 1.87 5.67 -11.54
CA LEU A 77 2.76 4.51 -11.61
C LEU A 77 3.56 4.39 -10.33
N ALA A 78 3.97 3.17 -10.02
CA ALA A 78 4.88 2.91 -8.90
C ALA A 78 6.02 2.03 -9.41
N ARG A 79 7.23 2.34 -8.96
CA ARG A 79 8.36 1.51 -9.30
C ARG A 79 8.38 0.29 -8.41
N VAL A 80 8.70 -0.85 -9.02
CA VAL A 80 8.74 -2.12 -8.31
C VAL A 80 9.95 -2.92 -8.77
N VAL A 81 10.32 -3.92 -7.96
CA VAL A 81 11.33 -4.91 -8.36
C VAL A 81 10.67 -6.27 -8.16
N PHE A 82 10.71 -7.09 -9.18
CA PHE A 82 10.10 -8.41 -9.15
C PHE A 82 11.14 -9.44 -9.59
N ASN A 83 11.51 -10.34 -8.68
CA ASN A 83 12.51 -11.37 -8.94
C ASN A 83 13.78 -10.76 -9.51
N GLY A 84 14.21 -9.63 -8.93
CA GLY A 84 15.43 -8.98 -9.34
C GLY A 84 15.31 -8.06 -10.55
N LYS A 85 14.14 -7.99 -11.16
CA LYS A 85 13.95 -7.15 -12.34
C LYS A 85 13.19 -5.88 -11.98
N HIS A 86 13.67 -4.76 -12.46
CA HIS A 86 13.04 -3.48 -12.22
C HIS A 86 11.89 -3.26 -13.18
N GLY A 87 10.87 -2.58 -12.72
CA GLY A 87 9.74 -2.26 -13.58
C GLY A 87 8.83 -1.24 -12.94
N VAL A 88 7.65 -1.09 -13.52
CA VAL A 88 6.61 -0.19 -13.00
C VAL A 88 5.29 -0.92 -13.02
N VAL A 89 4.39 -0.50 -12.14
CA VAL A 89 3.06 -1.06 -12.07
C VAL A 89 2.07 0.11 -12.04
N ASP A 90 0.94 -0.06 -12.72
CA ASP A 90 -0.10 0.98 -12.68
C ASP A 90 -1.09 0.65 -11.57
N LYS A 91 -2.10 1.50 -11.40
CA LYS A 91 -3.04 1.35 -10.29
C LYS A 91 -3.98 0.16 -10.44
N PHE A 92 -4.00 -0.46 -11.58
CA PHE A 92 -4.82 -1.64 -11.81
C PHE A 92 -4.01 -2.92 -11.66
N GLY A 93 -2.73 -2.79 -11.33
CA GLY A 93 -1.89 -3.96 -11.16
C GLY A 93 -1.17 -4.42 -12.41
N ASN A 94 -1.27 -3.67 -13.50
CA ASN A 94 -0.55 -4.03 -14.73
C ASN A 94 0.92 -3.68 -14.55
N CYS A 95 1.76 -4.68 -14.65
CA CYS A 95 3.19 -4.52 -14.40
C CYS A 95 3.97 -4.66 -15.70
N THR A 96 4.89 -3.73 -15.91
CA THR A 96 5.80 -3.78 -17.06
C THR A 96 7.22 -3.84 -16.52
N LEU A 97 7.89 -4.94 -16.76
CA LEU A 97 9.25 -5.12 -16.28
C LEU A 97 10.25 -4.74 -17.37
N ASP A 98 11.39 -4.22 -16.92
CA ASP A 98 12.48 -3.93 -17.84
C ASP A 98 13.04 -5.25 -18.38
N LYS A 99 13.57 -5.20 -19.58
CA LYS A 99 14.12 -6.39 -20.20
C LYS A 99 15.52 -6.69 -19.75
#